data_a6c23c52988347fbbde487e106d59fad
#
_entry.id   a6c23c52988347fbbde487e106d59fad
#
_cell.length_a   1.000
_cell.length_b   1.000
_cell.length_c   1.000
_cell.angle_alpha   90.00
_cell.angle_beta   90.00
_cell.angle_gamma   90.00
#
_symmetry.space_group_name_H-M   'P 1'
#
loop_
_entity.id
_entity.type
_entity.pdbx_description
1 polymer ?
#
loop_
_entity_poly.entity_id
_entity_poly.type
_entity_poly.pdbx_seq_one_letter_code
_entity_poly.pdbx_strand_id
1 'polypeptide(L)'
;MPFLNRLLSRIATITPGGFSLRPALHRMRGVQLGRNVWISQWVYLDELYPEAITIGDNCTIGLRTSVFSHFHWGPRRAADGARPVVIEPNVFIGPHCVILPGVHIGEGAVIKAGSVIARNIPARVFWGDPGGRPIARITVPLGRESSYEDFVRGLRPLLSREAPSKAGTDES
;
A
#
# COMPACT_ATOMS: atom_id res chain seq x y z
N MET A 1 9.77 -13.24 -19.57
CA MET A 1 11.00 -12.55 -20.02
C MET A 1 11.59 -11.73 -18.87
N PRO A 2 12.43 -12.30 -18.01
CA PRO A 2 12.84 -11.64 -16.77
C PRO A 2 13.69 -10.37 -16.96
N PHE A 3 14.52 -10.33 -18.02
CA PHE A 3 15.38 -9.17 -18.27
C PHE A 3 14.60 -7.90 -18.65
N LEU A 4 13.66 -8.00 -19.57
CA LEU A 4 12.85 -6.87 -20.01
C LEU A 4 12.02 -6.30 -18.85
N ASN A 5 11.44 -7.16 -18.01
CA ASN A 5 10.69 -6.75 -16.83
C ASN A 5 11.56 -5.96 -15.85
N ARG A 6 12.78 -6.42 -15.56
CA ARG A 6 13.72 -5.69 -14.70
C ARG A 6 14.14 -4.35 -15.29
N LEU A 7 14.39 -4.30 -16.58
CA LEU A 7 14.73 -3.05 -17.28
C LEU A 7 13.59 -2.03 -17.18
N LEU A 8 12.36 -2.45 -17.50
CA LEU A 8 11.18 -1.59 -17.38
C LEU A 8 10.93 -1.13 -15.93
N SER A 9 11.18 -2.00 -14.94
CA SER A 9 11.10 -1.63 -13.53
C SER A 9 12.04 -0.48 -13.18
N ARG A 10 13.30 -0.58 -13.58
CA ARG A 10 14.31 0.45 -13.33
C ARG A 10 14.00 1.76 -14.04
N ILE A 11 13.56 1.70 -15.30
CA ILE A 11 13.15 2.89 -16.04
C ILE A 11 11.95 3.54 -15.34
N ALA A 12 10.95 2.78 -14.91
CA ALA A 12 9.77 3.30 -14.23
C ALA A 12 10.11 4.03 -12.92
N THR A 13 11.17 3.66 -12.20
CA THR A 13 11.53 4.32 -10.93
C THR A 13 11.94 5.79 -11.10
N ILE A 14 12.62 6.14 -12.19
CA ILE A 14 13.19 7.48 -12.42
C ILE A 14 12.44 8.30 -13.47
N THR A 15 11.64 7.66 -14.32
CA THR A 15 10.92 8.31 -15.42
C THR A 15 9.93 9.38 -14.89
N PRO A 16 9.77 10.55 -15.56
CA PRO A 16 8.73 11.52 -15.24
C PRO A 16 7.32 10.99 -15.55
N GLY A 17 6.27 11.67 -15.07
CA GLY A 17 4.88 11.34 -15.40
C GLY A 17 4.23 10.31 -14.46
N GLY A 18 3.87 10.76 -13.26
CA GLY A 18 3.25 9.92 -12.22
C GLY A 18 1.89 9.33 -12.59
N PHE A 19 1.09 10.04 -13.39
CA PHE A 19 -0.20 9.55 -13.90
C PHE A 19 -0.12 8.89 -15.29
N SER A 20 0.99 9.02 -15.99
CA SER A 20 1.09 8.63 -17.40
C SER A 20 2.14 7.54 -17.60
N LEU A 21 3.40 7.93 -17.71
CA LEU A 21 4.45 7.04 -18.18
C LEU A 21 4.84 5.98 -17.14
N ARG A 22 4.96 6.34 -15.85
CA ARG A 22 5.26 5.33 -14.81
C ARG A 22 4.18 4.25 -14.70
N PRO A 23 2.88 4.58 -14.57
CA PRO A 23 1.82 3.58 -14.63
C PRO A 23 1.82 2.74 -15.91
N ALA A 24 2.08 3.35 -17.07
CA ALA A 24 2.15 2.62 -18.34
C ALA A 24 3.27 1.58 -18.32
N LEU A 25 4.47 1.95 -17.88
CA LEU A 25 5.60 1.03 -17.74
C LEU A 25 5.30 -0.14 -16.79
N HIS A 26 4.61 0.14 -15.68
CA HIS A 26 4.22 -0.91 -14.74
C HIS A 26 3.12 -1.83 -15.31
N ARG A 27 2.15 -1.31 -16.09
CA ARG A 27 1.18 -2.15 -16.81
C ARG A 27 1.86 -3.07 -17.82
N MET A 28 2.85 -2.57 -18.57
CA MET A 28 3.63 -3.38 -19.51
C MET A 28 4.38 -4.53 -18.82
N ARG A 29 4.68 -4.38 -17.54
CA ARG A 29 5.30 -5.43 -16.71
C ARG A 29 4.30 -6.45 -16.15
N GLY A 30 3.00 -6.23 -16.34
CA GLY A 30 1.94 -7.10 -15.83
C GLY A 30 1.28 -6.63 -14.53
N VAL A 31 1.69 -5.50 -13.93
CA VAL A 31 0.99 -4.93 -12.78
C VAL A 31 -0.43 -4.52 -13.20
N GLN A 32 -1.43 -4.94 -12.44
CA GLN A 32 -2.83 -4.58 -12.69
C GLN A 32 -3.12 -3.21 -12.07
N LEU A 33 -3.27 -2.20 -12.92
CA LEU A 33 -3.51 -0.83 -12.50
C LEU A 33 -4.83 -0.31 -13.05
N GLY A 34 -5.66 0.22 -12.17
CA GLY A 34 -6.88 0.94 -12.49
C GLY A 34 -6.62 2.28 -13.18
N ARG A 35 -7.65 3.11 -13.25
CA ARG A 35 -7.62 4.47 -13.82
C ARG A 35 -7.13 5.47 -12.78
N ASN A 36 -6.52 6.58 -13.25
CA ASN A 36 -6.06 7.70 -12.40
C ASN A 36 -5.12 7.28 -11.26
N VAL A 37 -4.29 6.28 -11.47
CA VAL A 37 -3.29 5.86 -10.47
C VAL A 37 -2.08 6.77 -10.56
N TRP A 38 -1.74 7.43 -9.45
CA TRP A 38 -0.48 8.16 -9.29
C TRP A 38 0.59 7.25 -8.70
N ILE A 39 1.67 7.08 -9.43
CA ILE A 39 2.87 6.39 -8.93
C ILE A 39 3.99 7.43 -8.83
N SER A 40 4.48 7.70 -7.63
CA SER A 40 5.58 8.63 -7.38
C SER A 40 6.92 8.09 -7.86
N GLN A 41 7.96 8.92 -7.84
CA GLN A 41 9.32 8.50 -8.15
C GLN A 41 9.85 7.50 -7.11
N TRP A 42 10.77 6.63 -7.54
CA TRP A 42 11.44 5.64 -6.70
C TRP A 42 10.49 4.63 -6.05
N VAL A 43 9.25 4.51 -6.56
CA VAL A 43 8.35 3.44 -6.15
C VAL A 43 8.87 2.12 -6.72
N TYR A 44 8.99 1.13 -5.85
CA TYR A 44 9.32 -0.23 -6.22
C TYR A 44 8.06 -1.09 -6.21
N LEU A 45 7.67 -1.62 -7.35
CA LEU A 45 6.68 -2.69 -7.45
C LEU A 45 7.42 -3.96 -7.85
N ASP A 46 7.16 -5.05 -7.15
CA ASP A 46 7.88 -6.31 -7.29
C ASP A 46 8.29 -6.63 -8.74
N GLU A 47 9.54 -7.02 -8.93
CA GLU A 47 10.07 -7.31 -10.26
C GLU A 47 9.98 -8.78 -10.65
N LEU A 48 9.74 -9.69 -9.72
CA LEU A 48 9.61 -11.11 -9.99
C LEU A 48 8.17 -11.53 -10.32
N TYR A 49 7.20 -10.97 -9.58
CA TYR A 49 5.78 -11.28 -9.74
C TYR A 49 4.93 -10.00 -9.82
N PRO A 50 5.18 -9.13 -10.81
CA PRO A 50 4.41 -7.88 -10.96
C PRO A 50 2.92 -8.14 -11.19
N GLU A 51 2.57 -9.25 -11.83
CA GLU A 51 1.18 -9.69 -12.08
C GLU A 51 0.41 -10.02 -10.81
N ALA A 52 1.10 -10.24 -9.69
CA ALA A 52 0.49 -10.46 -8.38
C ALA A 52 0.17 -9.14 -7.64
N ILE A 53 0.38 -7.99 -8.28
CA ILE A 53 0.05 -6.68 -7.70
C ILE A 53 -1.14 -6.08 -8.44
N THR A 54 -2.20 -5.78 -7.68
CA THR A 54 -3.39 -5.07 -8.17
C THR A 54 -3.54 -3.75 -7.42
N ILE A 55 -3.70 -2.65 -8.15
CA ILE A 55 -3.94 -1.30 -7.60
C ILE A 55 -5.18 -0.74 -8.29
N GLY A 56 -6.20 -0.42 -7.51
CA GLY A 56 -7.49 0.08 -7.98
C GLY A 56 -7.46 1.51 -8.52
N ASP A 57 -8.63 1.98 -8.92
CA ASP A 57 -8.82 3.34 -9.46
C ASP A 57 -8.48 4.42 -8.43
N ASN A 58 -7.99 5.57 -8.90
CA ASN A 58 -7.74 6.78 -8.09
C ASN A 58 -6.76 6.59 -6.92
N CYS A 59 -5.86 5.62 -7.00
CA CYS A 59 -4.86 5.39 -5.97
C CYS A 59 -3.66 6.30 -6.11
N THR A 60 -3.05 6.62 -4.97
CA THR A 60 -1.76 7.33 -4.90
C THR A 60 -0.73 6.46 -4.18
N ILE A 61 0.38 6.20 -4.85
CA ILE A 61 1.53 5.49 -4.26
C ILE A 61 2.65 6.51 -4.05
N GLY A 62 2.95 6.78 -2.80
CA GLY A 62 3.91 7.80 -2.38
C GLY A 62 5.36 7.46 -2.73
N LEU A 63 6.20 8.50 -2.73
CA LEU A 63 7.63 8.44 -3.04
C LEU A 63 8.34 7.32 -2.26
N ARG A 64 9.19 6.55 -2.96
CA ARG A 64 10.00 5.47 -2.36
C ARG A 64 9.21 4.39 -1.60
N THR A 65 7.93 4.24 -1.90
CA THR A 65 7.16 3.11 -1.38
C THR A 65 7.56 1.83 -2.10
N SER A 66 7.67 0.74 -1.35
CA SER A 66 8.00 -0.58 -1.88
C SER A 66 6.83 -1.54 -1.67
N VAL A 67 6.41 -2.22 -2.74
CA VAL A 67 5.37 -3.23 -2.72
C VAL A 67 5.98 -4.56 -3.12
N PHE A 68 6.00 -5.50 -2.19
CA PHE A 68 6.53 -6.84 -2.40
C PHE A 68 5.37 -7.83 -2.54
N SER A 69 5.45 -8.71 -3.52
CA SER A 69 4.49 -9.80 -3.75
C SER A 69 5.10 -11.18 -3.54
N HIS A 70 6.32 -11.27 -3.01
CA HIS A 70 6.98 -12.52 -2.66
C HIS A 70 7.94 -12.36 -1.48
N PHE A 71 8.32 -13.46 -0.84
CA PHE A 71 9.38 -13.51 0.17
C PHE A 71 10.65 -14.13 -0.42
N HIS A 72 11.81 -13.65 0.03
CA HIS A 72 13.11 -14.13 -0.45
C HIS A 72 13.67 -15.37 0.26
N TRP A 73 12.99 -15.87 1.27
CA TRP A 73 13.46 -17.06 2.00
C TRP A 73 12.55 -18.27 1.80
N GLY A 74 13.07 -19.44 2.08
CA GLY A 74 12.37 -20.72 1.90
C GLY A 74 12.66 -21.39 0.59
N PRO A 75 12.13 -22.59 0.37
CA PRO A 75 12.34 -23.35 -0.86
C PRO A 75 11.74 -22.60 -2.05
N ARG A 76 12.57 -22.34 -3.05
CA ARG A 76 12.17 -21.68 -4.30
C ARG A 76 11.41 -22.67 -5.20
N ARG A 77 10.20 -23.03 -4.86
CA ARG A 77 9.30 -23.75 -5.75
C ARG A 77 8.50 -22.73 -6.54
N ALA A 78 8.55 -22.85 -7.86
CA ALA A 78 7.94 -21.87 -8.78
C ALA A 78 6.43 -21.67 -8.61
N ALA A 79 5.73 -22.58 -7.94
CA ALA A 79 4.30 -22.49 -7.67
C ALA A 79 3.92 -21.75 -6.37
N ASP A 80 4.87 -21.57 -5.43
CA ASP A 80 4.56 -21.06 -4.08
C ASP A 80 5.10 -19.64 -3.85
N GLY A 81 5.67 -19.00 -4.87
CA GLY A 81 6.45 -17.79 -4.69
C GLY A 81 5.64 -16.49 -4.55
N ALA A 82 4.56 -16.35 -5.31
CA ALA A 82 3.77 -15.13 -5.33
C ALA A 82 2.70 -15.12 -4.23
N ARG A 83 2.58 -13.99 -3.54
CA ARG A 83 1.49 -13.68 -2.60
C ARG A 83 0.83 -12.38 -3.05
N PRO A 84 -0.39 -12.46 -3.62
CA PRO A 84 -1.04 -11.30 -4.20
C PRO A 84 -1.17 -10.13 -3.21
N VAL A 85 -0.83 -8.94 -3.68
CA VAL A 85 -1.09 -7.68 -2.99
C VAL A 85 -2.23 -6.97 -3.72
N VAL A 86 -3.27 -6.63 -2.98
CA VAL A 86 -4.44 -5.93 -3.50
C VAL A 86 -4.59 -4.60 -2.80
N ILE A 87 -4.59 -3.52 -3.56
CA ILE A 87 -4.86 -2.16 -3.10
C ILE A 87 -6.16 -1.74 -3.78
N GLU A 88 -7.23 -1.57 -3.01
CA GLU A 88 -8.56 -1.21 -3.51
C GLU A 88 -8.62 0.25 -3.99
N PRO A 89 -9.71 0.68 -4.66
CA PRO A 89 -9.84 2.04 -5.15
C PRO A 89 -9.74 3.10 -4.07
N ASN A 90 -9.35 4.32 -4.47
CA ASN A 90 -9.30 5.51 -3.62
C ASN A 90 -8.33 5.41 -2.43
N VAL A 91 -7.33 4.54 -2.50
CA VAL A 91 -6.30 4.38 -1.45
C VAL A 91 -5.18 5.39 -1.64
N PHE A 92 -4.77 6.01 -0.54
CA PHE A 92 -3.58 6.85 -0.48
C PHE A 92 -2.49 6.17 0.37
N ILE A 93 -1.34 5.94 -0.24
CA ILE A 93 -0.16 5.41 0.46
C ILE A 93 0.89 6.51 0.54
N GLY A 94 1.23 6.91 1.76
CA GLY A 94 2.24 7.90 2.04
C GLY A 94 3.64 7.48 1.57
N PRO A 95 4.60 8.42 1.50
CA PRO A 95 5.99 8.12 1.14
C PRO A 95 6.67 7.12 2.08
N HIS A 96 7.66 6.41 1.54
CA HIS A 96 8.52 5.51 2.30
C HIS A 96 7.77 4.36 3.02
N CYS A 97 6.63 3.93 2.49
CA CYS A 97 5.94 2.76 3.02
C CYS A 97 6.52 1.45 2.46
N VAL A 98 6.35 0.39 3.23
CA VAL A 98 6.68 -0.98 2.80
C VAL A 98 5.43 -1.83 2.92
N ILE A 99 4.95 -2.37 1.80
CA ILE A 99 3.81 -3.28 1.73
C ILE A 99 4.34 -4.69 1.56
N LEU A 100 4.04 -5.57 2.52
CA LEU A 100 4.51 -6.96 2.50
C LEU A 100 3.61 -7.87 1.65
N PRO A 101 4.13 -9.02 1.22
CA PRO A 101 3.39 -9.97 0.40
C PRO A 101 2.10 -10.46 1.05
N GLY A 102 1.04 -10.59 0.25
CA GLY A 102 -0.25 -11.10 0.69
C GLY A 102 -1.15 -10.07 1.38
N VAL A 103 -0.77 -8.79 1.36
CA VAL A 103 -1.56 -7.72 2.01
C VAL A 103 -2.70 -7.27 1.11
N HIS A 104 -3.88 -7.06 1.72
CA HIS A 104 -5.04 -6.41 1.15
C HIS A 104 -5.31 -5.08 1.86
N ILE A 105 -5.37 -3.98 1.11
CA ILE A 105 -5.67 -2.64 1.61
C ILE A 105 -7.04 -2.23 1.09
N GLY A 106 -7.99 -2.06 2.00
CA GLY A 106 -9.40 -1.76 1.69
C GLY A 106 -9.62 -0.36 1.15
N GLU A 107 -10.72 -0.20 0.43
CA GLU A 107 -11.12 1.02 -0.27
C GLU A 107 -11.05 2.26 0.62
N GLY A 108 -10.50 3.35 0.07
CA GLY A 108 -10.44 4.64 0.77
C GLY A 108 -9.55 4.65 2.01
N ALA A 109 -8.69 3.65 2.21
CA ALA A 109 -7.73 3.68 3.28
C ALA A 109 -6.61 4.69 3.00
N VAL A 110 -6.08 5.29 4.04
CA VAL A 110 -4.92 6.18 4.01
C VAL A 110 -3.81 5.59 4.85
N ILE A 111 -2.65 5.39 4.24
CA ILE A 111 -1.47 4.85 4.92
C ILE A 111 -0.50 6.00 5.20
N LYS A 112 -0.18 6.21 6.47
CA LYS A 112 0.79 7.21 6.92
C LYS A 112 2.17 6.91 6.35
N ALA A 113 2.91 7.95 6.01
CA ALA A 113 4.30 7.83 5.57
C ALA A 113 5.17 7.03 6.55
N GLY A 114 6.09 6.24 6.00
CA GLY A 114 7.02 5.44 6.79
C GLY A 114 6.42 4.17 7.42
N SER A 115 5.19 3.80 7.05
CA SER A 115 4.53 2.61 7.62
C SER A 115 5.01 1.31 6.98
N VAL A 116 5.13 0.25 7.80
CA VAL A 116 5.31 -1.13 7.32
C VAL A 116 4.00 -1.88 7.47
N ILE A 117 3.44 -2.34 6.36
CA ILE A 117 2.15 -3.00 6.30
C ILE A 117 2.36 -4.50 6.13
N ALA A 118 2.12 -5.24 7.22
CA ALA A 118 2.31 -6.69 7.30
C ALA A 118 0.99 -7.46 7.51
N ARG A 119 -0.16 -6.78 7.40
CA ARG A 119 -1.51 -7.33 7.58
C ARG A 119 -2.52 -6.56 6.76
N ASN A 120 -3.70 -7.12 6.55
CA ASN A 120 -4.78 -6.48 5.85
C ASN A 120 -5.25 -5.21 6.57
N ILE A 121 -5.55 -4.17 5.79
CA ILE A 121 -6.04 -2.89 6.27
C ILE A 121 -7.52 -2.76 5.89
N PRO A 122 -8.41 -2.50 6.85
CA PRO A 122 -9.82 -2.26 6.57
C PRO A 122 -10.04 -1.01 5.69
N ALA A 123 -11.17 -0.97 5.00
CA ALA A 123 -11.59 0.20 4.24
C ALA A 123 -11.77 1.43 5.13
N ARG A 124 -11.46 2.62 4.57
CA ARG A 124 -11.68 3.92 5.19
C ARG A 124 -11.01 4.11 6.56
N VAL A 125 -9.82 3.53 6.71
CA VAL A 125 -9.02 3.66 7.93
C VAL A 125 -7.79 4.50 7.63
N PHE A 126 -7.46 5.42 8.53
CA PHE A 126 -6.13 6.02 8.58
C PHE A 126 -5.22 5.12 9.41
N TRP A 127 -4.28 4.48 8.71
CA TRP A 127 -3.35 3.53 9.30
C TRP A 127 -1.97 4.14 9.46
N GLY A 128 -1.34 3.96 10.60
CA GLY A 128 0.04 4.32 10.78
C GLY A 128 0.36 4.93 12.13
N ASP A 129 0.86 4.08 13.01
CA ASP A 129 1.45 4.45 14.28
C ASP A 129 2.63 3.51 14.55
N PRO A 130 3.60 3.85 15.42
CA PRO A 130 4.57 2.90 15.92
C PRO A 130 3.85 1.67 16.51
N GLY A 131 3.88 0.53 15.79
CA GLY A 131 3.11 -0.66 16.15
C GLY A 131 1.99 -1.03 15.15
N GLY A 132 1.72 -0.20 14.15
CA GLY A 132 0.82 -0.54 13.02
C GLY A 132 -0.63 -0.77 13.43
N ARG A 133 -1.23 0.16 14.12
CA ARG A 133 -2.66 0.14 14.49
C ARG A 133 -3.44 1.26 13.79
N PRO A 134 -4.75 1.12 13.61
CA PRO A 134 -5.60 2.20 13.14
C PRO A 134 -5.55 3.39 14.12
N ILE A 135 -5.40 4.60 13.61
CA ILE A 135 -5.35 5.82 14.42
C ILE A 135 -6.62 6.67 14.27
N ALA A 136 -7.28 6.55 13.13
CA ALA A 136 -8.53 7.27 12.88
C ALA A 136 -9.39 6.53 11.85
N ARG A 137 -10.68 6.83 11.84
CA ARG A 137 -11.64 6.47 10.79
C ARG A 137 -11.77 7.63 9.82
N ILE A 138 -11.87 7.33 8.54
CA ILE A 138 -12.11 8.31 7.48
C ILE A 138 -13.60 8.27 7.15
N THR A 139 -14.28 9.41 7.27
CA THR A 139 -15.74 9.51 7.08
C THR A 139 -16.15 10.24 5.80
N VAL A 140 -15.18 10.72 5.04
CA VAL A 140 -15.41 11.39 3.74
C VAL A 140 -14.83 10.53 2.61
N PRO A 141 -15.46 10.50 1.42
CA PRO A 141 -14.84 9.88 0.27
C PRO A 141 -13.56 10.63 -0.10
N LEU A 142 -12.47 9.90 -0.32
CA LEU A 142 -11.20 10.46 -0.77
C LEU A 142 -11.03 10.16 -2.25
N GLY A 143 -11.71 10.93 -3.07
CA GLY A 143 -11.56 10.91 -4.52
C GLY A 143 -10.55 11.94 -5.01
N ARG A 144 -10.39 12.02 -6.32
CA ARG A 144 -9.49 12.98 -6.98
C ARG A 144 -9.86 14.45 -6.69
N GLU A 145 -11.11 14.71 -6.40
CA GLU A 145 -11.68 16.04 -6.10
C GLU A 145 -11.50 16.46 -4.64
N SER A 146 -11.08 15.52 -3.77
CA SER A 146 -10.96 15.77 -2.34
C SER A 146 -9.68 16.52 -2.01
N SER A 147 -9.80 17.57 -1.19
CA SER A 147 -8.66 18.33 -0.70
C SER A 147 -8.06 17.73 0.58
N TYR A 148 -6.89 18.24 0.97
CA TYR A 148 -6.29 17.89 2.26
C TYR A 148 -7.18 18.32 3.45
N GLU A 149 -7.86 19.47 3.31
CA GLU A 149 -8.81 19.95 4.33
C GLU A 149 -10.00 19.01 4.47
N ASP A 150 -10.50 18.42 3.38
CA ASP A 150 -11.58 17.44 3.44
C ASP A 150 -11.14 16.19 4.19
N PHE A 151 -9.91 15.69 3.90
CA PHE A 151 -9.33 14.60 4.64
C PHE A 151 -9.25 14.89 6.15
N VAL A 152 -8.68 16.03 6.55
CA VAL A 152 -8.54 16.41 7.96
C VAL A 152 -9.90 16.52 8.64
N ARG A 153 -10.89 17.17 8.00
CA ARG A 153 -12.27 17.25 8.51
C ARG A 153 -12.94 15.90 8.65
N GLY A 154 -12.62 14.96 7.75
CA GLY A 154 -13.17 13.60 7.74
C GLY A 154 -12.53 12.67 8.76
N LEU A 155 -11.45 13.04 9.43
CA LEU A 155 -10.81 12.20 10.43
C LEU A 155 -11.62 12.12 11.72
N ARG A 156 -11.89 10.91 12.18
CA ARG A 156 -12.46 10.65 13.51
C ARG A 156 -11.48 9.75 14.26
N PRO A 157 -10.77 10.26 15.28
CA PRO A 157 -9.84 9.49 16.08
C PRO A 157 -10.51 8.22 16.62
N LEU A 158 -9.83 7.10 16.54
CA LEU A 158 -10.22 5.89 17.25
C LEU A 158 -9.71 6.09 18.68
N LEU A 159 -10.62 6.27 19.62
CA LEU A 159 -10.30 6.32 21.04
C LEU A 159 -9.51 5.04 21.36
N SER A 160 -8.36 5.19 21.99
CA SER A 160 -7.57 4.06 22.48
C SER A 160 -8.45 3.31 23.50
N ARG A 161 -9.09 2.24 23.04
CA ARG A 161 -9.74 1.31 23.94
C ARG A 161 -8.64 0.67 24.77
N GLU A 162 -8.60 1.05 26.03
CA GLU A 162 -8.04 0.39 27.19
C GLU A 162 -6.96 -0.67 26.91
N ALA A 163 -5.75 -0.37 27.34
CA ALA A 163 -4.80 -1.41 27.64
C ALA A 163 -5.53 -2.49 28.48
N PRO A 164 -5.35 -3.79 28.18
CA PRO A 164 -5.94 -4.81 29.02
C PRO A 164 -5.52 -4.54 30.46
N SER A 165 -6.52 -4.35 31.33
CA SER A 165 -6.36 -4.28 32.77
C SER A 165 -5.39 -5.39 33.19
N LYS A 166 -4.31 -5.04 33.87
CA LYS A 166 -3.47 -6.01 34.55
C LYS A 166 -4.40 -6.81 35.43
N ALA A 167 -4.65 -8.06 35.06
CA ALA A 167 -5.28 -9.03 35.95
C ALA A 167 -4.45 -9.09 37.23
N GLY A 168 -5.12 -8.85 38.34
CA GLY A 168 -4.50 -8.79 39.65
C GLY A 168 -3.69 -10.02 39.95
N THR A 169 -2.50 -9.80 40.43
CA THR A 169 -1.80 -10.73 41.27
C THR A 169 -2.53 -10.69 42.61
N ASP A 170 -3.46 -11.61 42.83
CA ASP A 170 -3.88 -11.95 44.19
C ASP A 170 -2.88 -12.91 44.73
N GLU A 171 -2.26 -12.46 45.79
CA GLU A 171 -1.47 -13.25 46.75
C GLU A 171 -2.39 -14.25 47.45
N SER A 172 -1.99 -15.47 47.53
CA SER A 172 -2.15 -16.36 48.69
C SER A 172 -1.18 -17.53 48.59
#